data_6bbbbed0bef58993aa03557ce71a3eb9
#
_entry.id   6bbbbed0bef58993aa03557ce71a3eb9
#
_cell.length_a   1.000
_cell.length_b   1.000
_cell.length_c   1.000
_cell.angle_alpha   90.00
_cell.angle_beta   90.00
_cell.angle_gamma   90.00
#
_symmetry.space_group_name_H-M   'P 1'
#
loop_
_entity.id
_entity.type
_entity.pdbx_description
1 polymer ?
#
loop_
_entity_poly.entity_id
_entity_poly.type
_entity_poly.pdbx_seq_one_letter_code
_entity_poly.pdbx_strand_id
1 'polypeptide(L)'
;MAGRGRSGRAERPRTRPVSVVVPFPRTAPGDRLELGTLLPSGRSLLVAFAVLGGVLLAILVARQTALFAVRSIEVTGAGPGVERQVERSLRDRDGASLFGLDLDAARVDVTGLPTVASVSFDRAYPHTLRVAVVPERPVAVIRQGAASFVVSRRGRVMARVDRTARPELARIWVAKSVQLEPGRFVDADLDTAVRAVAPLAGIHFPSRVVSVKTTDGLTLRLRSGLELLLGDTRGVALKLAVADRVLRVLPSGMRYLDVSVPDRPVAGAQSLDSQVEVETSTSTGA
;
A
#
# COMPACT_ATOMS: atom_id res chain seq x y z
N MET A 1 58.68 70.75 10.84
CA MET A 1 59.01 70.66 9.41
C MET A 1 58.13 69.61 8.83
N ALA A 2 57.01 69.88 8.27
CA ALA A 2 56.69 70.28 6.93
C ALA A 2 56.89 69.16 5.90
N GLY A 3 55.76 68.68 5.37
CA GLY A 3 55.72 67.78 4.23
C GLY A 3 54.31 67.32 3.90
N ARG A 4 53.52 68.18 3.24
CA ARG A 4 52.22 67.90 2.63
C ARG A 4 52.39 66.97 1.43
N GLY A 5 51.68 65.89 1.31
CA GLY A 5 51.51 65.02 0.14
C GLY A 5 50.09 64.90 -0.27
N ARG A 6 49.73 65.47 -1.41
CA ARG A 6 48.38 65.54 -2.01
C ARG A 6 47.87 64.17 -2.41
N SER A 7 46.62 63.88 -2.04
CA SER A 7 45.80 62.81 -2.57
C SER A 7 45.40 63.02 -4.01
N GLY A 8 45.90 62.19 -4.91
CA GLY A 8 45.43 62.11 -6.30
C GLY A 8 44.18 61.20 -6.37
N ARG A 9 43.03 61.80 -6.63
CA ARG A 9 41.79 61.12 -6.92
C ARG A 9 41.84 60.69 -8.39
N ALA A 10 42.02 59.39 -8.62
CA ALA A 10 41.94 58.79 -9.94
C ALA A 10 40.49 58.76 -10.42
N GLU A 11 40.15 59.52 -11.39
CA GLU A 11 38.95 59.52 -12.17
C GLU A 11 38.89 58.22 -12.98
N ARG A 12 37.87 57.37 -12.68
CA ARG A 12 37.55 56.20 -13.49
C ARG A 12 36.83 56.65 -14.75
N PRO A 13 37.27 56.23 -15.96
CA PRO A 13 36.58 56.58 -17.19
C PRO A 13 35.20 55.83 -17.21
N ARG A 14 34.14 56.61 -17.38
CA ARG A 14 32.78 56.10 -17.63
C ARG A 14 32.74 55.52 -19.03
N THR A 15 32.78 54.18 -19.14
CA THR A 15 32.44 53.48 -20.37
C THR A 15 30.94 53.63 -20.63
N ARG A 16 30.59 54.38 -21.67
CA ARG A 16 29.21 54.43 -22.19
C ARG A 16 28.84 53.04 -22.70
N PRO A 17 27.67 52.50 -22.36
CA PRO A 17 27.19 51.25 -22.97
C PRO A 17 26.94 51.53 -24.47
N VAL A 18 27.67 50.86 -25.32
CA VAL A 18 27.37 50.79 -26.74
C VAL A 18 26.15 49.93 -26.91
N SER A 19 25.00 50.57 -27.18
CA SER A 19 23.82 49.84 -27.58
C SER A 19 24.04 49.26 -28.98
N VAL A 20 24.34 47.97 -29.02
CA VAL A 20 24.35 47.21 -30.27
C VAL A 20 22.89 47.05 -30.71
N VAL A 21 22.46 47.89 -31.64
CA VAL A 21 21.18 47.69 -32.32
C VAL A 21 21.37 46.49 -33.26
N VAL A 22 20.86 45.35 -32.88
CA VAL A 22 20.76 44.19 -33.77
C VAL A 22 19.65 44.50 -34.79
N PRO A 23 19.99 44.70 -36.07
CA PRO A 23 18.95 44.90 -37.07
C PRO A 23 18.14 43.62 -37.22
N PHE A 24 16.86 43.67 -36.87
CA PHE A 24 15.94 42.61 -37.24
C PHE A 24 15.97 42.50 -38.79
N PRO A 25 16.10 41.27 -39.31
CA PRO A 25 15.97 41.09 -40.75
C PRO A 25 14.58 41.56 -41.17
N ARG A 26 14.53 42.64 -41.95
CA ARG A 26 13.29 43.05 -42.59
C ARG A 26 12.93 41.95 -43.57
N THR A 27 11.89 41.17 -43.26
CA THR A 27 11.25 40.31 -44.22
C THR A 27 10.77 41.17 -45.39
N ALA A 28 11.36 40.99 -46.55
CA ALA A 28 10.92 41.65 -47.76
C ALA A 28 9.42 41.30 -47.99
N PRO A 29 8.58 42.29 -48.38
CA PRO A 29 7.21 42.03 -48.71
C PRO A 29 7.12 41.30 -50.04
N GLY A 30 7.34 40.00 -50.00
CA GLY A 30 7.37 39.15 -51.20
C GLY A 30 7.59 37.66 -50.92
N ASP A 31 8.13 37.32 -49.74
CA ASP A 31 8.20 35.91 -49.32
C ASP A 31 6.79 35.41 -48.94
N ARG A 32 5.95 35.25 -49.94
CA ARG A 32 4.82 34.36 -49.82
C ARG A 32 5.42 32.99 -49.53
N LEU A 33 5.27 32.53 -48.28
CA LEU A 33 5.50 31.13 -47.95
C LEU A 33 4.78 30.31 -49.02
N GLU A 34 5.54 29.79 -49.97
CA GLU A 34 4.99 28.86 -50.96
C GLU A 34 4.59 27.59 -50.23
N LEU A 35 3.41 27.64 -49.61
CA LEU A 35 2.76 26.46 -48.99
C LEU A 35 2.62 25.32 -50.02
N GLY A 36 2.72 25.61 -51.29
CA GLY A 36 2.74 24.62 -52.38
C GLY A 36 3.96 23.71 -52.39
N THR A 37 5.12 24.17 -51.86
CA THR A 37 6.35 23.35 -51.77
C THR A 37 6.36 22.42 -50.56
N LEU A 38 5.48 22.65 -49.58
CA LEU A 38 5.31 21.79 -48.38
C LEU A 38 4.27 20.69 -48.63
N LEU A 39 3.52 20.73 -49.69
CA LEU A 39 2.61 19.64 -50.03
C LEU A 39 3.43 18.46 -50.57
N PRO A 40 3.43 17.32 -49.89
CA PRO A 40 4.13 16.13 -50.35
C PRO A 40 3.57 15.75 -51.73
N SER A 41 4.43 15.39 -52.67
CA SER A 41 4.00 14.96 -54.00
C SER A 41 3.02 13.80 -53.89
N GLY A 42 2.05 13.68 -54.78
CA GLY A 42 1.03 12.59 -54.71
C GLY A 42 1.67 11.20 -54.61
N ARG A 43 2.88 11.01 -55.16
CA ARG A 43 3.66 9.76 -55.00
C ARG A 43 4.17 9.59 -53.56
N SER A 44 4.59 10.65 -52.90
CA SER A 44 5.01 10.63 -51.50
C SER A 44 3.84 10.26 -50.58
N LEU A 45 2.67 10.79 -50.81
CA LEU A 45 1.44 10.45 -50.11
C LEU A 45 1.03 8.98 -50.32
N LEU A 46 1.09 8.49 -51.54
CA LEU A 46 0.82 7.08 -51.84
C LEU A 46 1.79 6.15 -51.12
N VAL A 47 3.09 6.46 -51.12
CA VAL A 47 4.09 5.68 -50.38
C VAL A 47 3.83 5.74 -48.87
N ALA A 48 3.50 6.90 -48.32
CA ALA A 48 3.18 7.05 -46.89
C ALA A 48 1.95 6.24 -46.49
N PHE A 49 0.89 6.27 -47.34
CA PHE A 49 -0.32 5.44 -47.10
C PHE A 49 -0.04 3.95 -47.25
N ALA A 50 0.80 3.56 -48.21
CA ALA A 50 1.18 2.14 -48.39
C ALA A 50 2.00 1.62 -47.20
N VAL A 51 2.94 2.44 -46.69
CA VAL A 51 3.73 2.11 -45.49
C VAL A 51 2.81 2.03 -44.27
N LEU A 52 1.94 3.03 -44.06
CA LEU A 52 1.00 3.04 -42.95
C LEU A 52 0.05 1.84 -42.99
N GLY A 53 -0.50 1.55 -44.20
CA GLY A 53 -1.36 0.39 -44.40
C GLY A 53 -0.63 -0.93 -44.17
N GLY A 54 0.61 -1.04 -44.62
CA GLY A 54 1.47 -2.19 -44.38
C GLY A 54 1.77 -2.41 -42.87
N VAL A 55 2.08 -1.33 -42.16
CA VAL A 55 2.29 -1.38 -40.70
C VAL A 55 1.01 -1.77 -39.97
N LEU A 56 -0.14 -1.18 -40.38
CA LEU A 56 -1.43 -1.51 -39.76
C LEU A 56 -1.79 -2.98 -39.99
N LEU A 57 -1.59 -3.47 -41.22
CA LEU A 57 -1.80 -4.87 -41.57
C LEU A 57 -0.86 -5.79 -40.77
N ALA A 58 0.41 -5.44 -40.63
CA ALA A 58 1.37 -6.19 -39.84
C ALA A 58 0.95 -6.27 -38.36
N ILE A 59 0.45 -5.17 -37.79
CA ILE A 59 -0.09 -5.14 -36.42
C ILE A 59 -1.34 -6.03 -36.29
N LEU A 60 -2.25 -5.97 -37.25
CA LEU A 60 -3.44 -6.81 -37.26
C LEU A 60 -3.10 -8.30 -37.37
N VAL A 61 -2.17 -8.64 -38.25
CA VAL A 61 -1.67 -10.02 -38.40
C VAL A 61 -0.96 -10.45 -37.10
N ALA A 62 -0.11 -9.62 -36.51
CA ALA A 62 0.57 -9.92 -35.25
C ALA A 62 -0.41 -10.15 -34.10
N ARG A 63 -1.54 -9.44 -34.08
CA ARG A 63 -2.60 -9.66 -33.07
C ARG A 63 -3.33 -10.98 -33.21
N GLN A 64 -3.42 -11.51 -34.43
CA GLN A 64 -4.20 -12.73 -34.74
C GLN A 64 -3.34 -13.97 -34.91
N THR A 65 -2.02 -13.83 -34.99
CA THR A 65 -1.10 -14.96 -35.16
C THR A 65 -0.52 -15.46 -33.85
N ALA A 66 -0.24 -16.75 -33.79
CA ALA A 66 0.44 -17.41 -32.66
C ALA A 66 1.90 -16.94 -32.45
N LEU A 67 2.40 -15.99 -33.26
CA LEU A 67 3.75 -15.43 -33.15
C LEU A 67 3.98 -14.72 -31.82
N PHE A 68 2.93 -14.15 -31.20
CA PHE A 68 3.01 -13.47 -29.91
C PHE A 68 2.03 -14.07 -28.90
N ALA A 69 1.70 -15.35 -29.07
CA ALA A 69 0.85 -16.05 -28.13
C ALA A 69 1.57 -16.22 -26.78
N VAL A 70 0.83 -16.00 -25.68
CA VAL A 70 1.30 -16.33 -24.33
C VAL A 70 1.59 -17.83 -24.25
N ARG A 71 2.83 -18.19 -23.99
CA ARG A 71 3.29 -19.57 -23.75
C ARG A 71 3.82 -19.76 -22.35
N SER A 72 4.18 -18.66 -21.69
CA SER A 72 4.73 -18.69 -20.35
C SER A 72 4.15 -17.53 -19.55
N ILE A 73 3.69 -17.82 -18.34
CA ILE A 73 3.26 -16.85 -17.35
C ILE A 73 4.27 -16.92 -16.21
N GLU A 74 5.06 -15.85 -16.02
CA GLU A 74 6.05 -15.74 -14.96
C GLU A 74 5.48 -14.92 -13.82
N VAL A 75 5.10 -15.56 -12.70
CA VAL A 75 4.60 -14.87 -11.51
C VAL A 75 5.76 -14.63 -10.55
N THR A 76 5.88 -13.40 -10.06
CA THR A 76 6.92 -12.99 -9.12
C THR A 76 6.35 -12.18 -7.95
N GLY A 77 7.09 -12.11 -6.84
CA GLY A 77 6.74 -11.26 -5.69
C GLY A 77 5.85 -11.93 -4.64
N ALA A 78 5.42 -13.17 -4.86
CA ALA A 78 4.58 -13.90 -3.92
C ALA A 78 5.18 -15.28 -3.60
N GLY A 79 4.67 -15.94 -2.58
CA GLY A 79 5.05 -17.32 -2.29
C GLY A 79 4.33 -18.34 -3.16
N PRO A 80 4.80 -19.60 -3.21
CA PRO A 80 4.35 -20.62 -4.17
C PRO A 80 2.84 -20.91 -4.14
N GLY A 81 2.19 -20.66 -2.99
CA GLY A 81 0.74 -20.85 -2.85
C GLY A 81 -0.06 -19.80 -3.62
N VAL A 82 0.37 -18.53 -3.53
CA VAL A 82 -0.27 -17.41 -4.21
C VAL A 82 0.07 -17.43 -5.70
N GLU A 83 1.31 -17.74 -6.05
CA GLU A 83 1.74 -17.90 -7.46
C GLU A 83 0.84 -18.87 -8.19
N ARG A 84 0.63 -20.08 -7.66
CA ARG A 84 -0.27 -21.09 -8.23
C ARG A 84 -1.73 -20.64 -8.32
N GLN A 85 -2.19 -19.75 -7.42
CA GLN A 85 -3.54 -19.19 -7.51
C GLN A 85 -3.64 -18.19 -8.67
N VAL A 86 -2.64 -17.34 -8.82
CA VAL A 86 -2.56 -16.37 -9.91
C VAL A 86 -2.42 -17.06 -11.27
N GLU A 87 -1.54 -18.03 -11.40
CA GLU A 87 -1.40 -18.84 -12.62
C GLU A 87 -2.73 -19.49 -13.02
N ARG A 88 -3.45 -20.06 -12.05
CA ARG A 88 -4.77 -20.66 -12.31
C ARG A 88 -5.80 -19.64 -12.76
N SER A 89 -5.81 -18.44 -12.20
CA SER A 89 -6.75 -17.38 -12.58
C SER A 89 -6.46 -16.79 -13.97
N LEU A 90 -5.24 -16.99 -14.47
CA LEU A 90 -4.80 -16.51 -15.77
C LEU A 90 -4.76 -17.62 -16.86
N ARG A 91 -5.10 -18.86 -16.50
CA ARG A 91 -5.00 -20.01 -17.41
C ARG A 91 -5.79 -19.83 -18.71
N ASP A 92 -6.93 -19.15 -18.66
CA ASP A 92 -7.77 -18.88 -19.83
C ASP A 92 -7.13 -17.91 -20.83
N ARG A 93 -6.02 -17.26 -20.44
CA ARG A 93 -5.22 -16.36 -21.29
C ARG A 93 -4.07 -17.07 -21.99
N ASP A 94 -3.82 -18.32 -21.66
CA ASP A 94 -2.81 -19.12 -22.35
C ASP A 94 -3.17 -19.28 -23.84
N GLY A 95 -2.19 -19.07 -24.71
CA GLY A 95 -2.42 -19.02 -26.15
C GLY A 95 -2.99 -17.71 -26.71
N ALA A 96 -3.46 -16.78 -25.87
CA ALA A 96 -3.90 -15.48 -26.32
C ALA A 96 -2.73 -14.61 -26.79
N SER A 97 -2.95 -13.76 -27.79
CA SER A 97 -1.90 -12.84 -28.27
C SER A 97 -1.57 -11.78 -27.23
N LEU A 98 -0.27 -11.61 -26.89
CA LEU A 98 0.22 -10.57 -25.99
C LEU A 98 -0.20 -9.16 -26.41
N PHE A 99 -0.34 -8.88 -27.72
CA PHE A 99 -0.78 -7.58 -28.22
C PHE A 99 -2.28 -7.34 -28.01
N GLY A 100 -3.09 -8.39 -28.09
CA GLY A 100 -4.55 -8.32 -27.93
C GLY A 100 -5.03 -8.60 -26.51
N LEU A 101 -4.12 -8.96 -25.59
CA LEU A 101 -4.49 -9.34 -24.24
C LEU A 101 -5.04 -8.15 -23.45
N ASP A 102 -6.26 -8.31 -22.95
CA ASP A 102 -6.90 -7.36 -22.03
C ASP A 102 -6.28 -7.49 -20.64
N LEU A 103 -5.34 -6.59 -20.36
CA LEU A 103 -4.65 -6.56 -19.05
C LEU A 103 -5.54 -6.02 -17.93
N ASP A 104 -6.57 -5.24 -18.25
CA ASP A 104 -7.48 -4.69 -17.23
C ASP A 104 -8.44 -5.79 -16.76
N ALA A 105 -8.99 -6.59 -17.66
CA ALA A 105 -9.73 -7.78 -17.28
C ALA A 105 -8.86 -8.76 -16.48
N ALA A 106 -7.63 -9.01 -16.91
CA ALA A 106 -6.70 -9.85 -16.15
C ALA A 106 -6.40 -9.29 -14.75
N ARG A 107 -6.30 -7.95 -14.62
CA ARG A 107 -6.10 -7.29 -13.32
C ARG A 107 -7.29 -7.49 -12.39
N VAL A 108 -8.51 -7.36 -12.90
CA VAL A 108 -9.73 -7.60 -12.13
C VAL A 108 -9.76 -9.02 -11.59
N ASP A 109 -9.47 -10.01 -12.42
CA ASP A 109 -9.47 -11.43 -12.02
C ASP A 109 -8.43 -11.73 -10.95
N VAL A 110 -7.19 -11.23 -11.12
CA VAL A 110 -6.12 -11.47 -10.16
C VAL A 110 -6.32 -10.70 -8.86
N THR A 111 -6.78 -9.43 -8.91
CA THR A 111 -7.08 -8.66 -7.69
C THR A 111 -8.35 -9.14 -6.99
N GLY A 112 -9.21 -9.88 -7.68
CA GLY A 112 -10.33 -10.62 -7.11
C GLY A 112 -9.89 -11.70 -6.12
N LEU A 113 -8.69 -12.26 -6.27
CA LEU A 113 -8.15 -13.26 -5.35
C LEU A 113 -7.96 -12.66 -3.95
N PRO A 114 -8.49 -13.31 -2.88
CA PRO A 114 -8.40 -12.78 -1.52
C PRO A 114 -6.97 -12.63 -0.97
N THR A 115 -6.01 -13.30 -1.59
CA THR A 115 -4.60 -13.35 -1.20
C THR A 115 -3.73 -12.31 -1.92
N VAL A 116 -4.29 -11.56 -2.87
CA VAL A 116 -3.58 -10.58 -3.69
C VAL A 116 -3.98 -9.16 -3.29
N ALA A 117 -2.98 -8.35 -2.93
CA ALA A 117 -3.16 -6.93 -2.61
C ALA A 117 -3.12 -6.04 -3.85
N SER A 118 -2.19 -6.31 -4.75
CA SER A 118 -2.06 -5.63 -6.03
C SER A 118 -1.29 -6.50 -7.03
N VAL A 119 -1.45 -6.19 -8.31
CA VAL A 119 -0.78 -6.87 -9.41
C VAL A 119 -0.36 -5.85 -10.47
N SER A 120 0.78 -6.09 -11.08
CA SER A 120 1.22 -5.41 -12.29
C SER A 120 1.61 -6.44 -13.35
N PHE A 121 1.33 -6.09 -14.61
CA PHE A 121 1.60 -6.92 -15.76
C PHE A 121 2.64 -6.25 -16.65
N ASP A 122 3.56 -7.05 -17.18
CA ASP A 122 4.52 -6.66 -18.19
C ASP A 122 4.55 -7.69 -19.32
N ARG A 123 4.58 -7.19 -20.57
CA ARG A 123 4.62 -8.01 -21.78
C ARG A 123 6.08 -8.24 -22.17
N ALA A 124 6.64 -9.36 -21.76
CA ALA A 124 7.98 -9.78 -22.16
C ALA A 124 7.90 -10.56 -23.48
N TYR A 125 8.00 -9.82 -24.57
CA TYR A 125 7.98 -10.41 -25.90
C TYR A 125 9.12 -11.43 -26.11
N PRO A 126 8.90 -12.47 -26.94
CA PRO A 126 7.73 -12.66 -27.79
C PRO A 126 6.58 -13.44 -27.14
N HIS A 127 6.75 -14.19 -26.04
CA HIS A 127 5.78 -15.19 -25.57
C HIS A 127 5.49 -15.19 -24.09
N THR A 128 6.07 -14.28 -23.31
CA THR A 128 6.01 -14.31 -21.84
C THR A 128 5.15 -13.16 -21.31
N LEU A 129 4.20 -13.50 -20.42
CA LEU A 129 3.49 -12.55 -19.61
C LEU A 129 4.11 -12.55 -18.21
N ARG A 130 4.77 -11.45 -17.83
CA ARG A 130 5.30 -11.26 -16.47
C ARG A 130 4.24 -10.64 -15.58
N VAL A 131 4.06 -11.24 -14.41
CA VAL A 131 3.05 -10.85 -13.43
C VAL A 131 3.73 -10.61 -12.10
N ALA A 132 3.91 -9.36 -11.74
CA ALA A 132 4.45 -9.02 -10.42
C ALA A 132 3.30 -8.82 -9.43
N VAL A 133 3.27 -9.64 -8.39
CA VAL A 133 2.19 -9.71 -7.41
C VAL A 133 2.68 -9.22 -6.05
N VAL A 134 1.90 -8.36 -5.42
CA VAL A 134 2.06 -8.02 -4.01
C VAL A 134 1.01 -8.82 -3.23
N PRO A 135 1.44 -9.78 -2.39
CA PRO A 135 0.49 -10.58 -1.61
C PRO A 135 -0.10 -9.80 -0.44
N GLU A 136 -1.32 -10.13 -0.04
CA GLU A 136 -1.89 -9.67 1.22
C GLU A 136 -1.11 -10.26 2.41
N ARG A 137 -0.90 -9.45 3.43
CA ARG A 137 -0.19 -9.86 4.65
C ARG A 137 -1.19 -10.13 5.76
N PRO A 138 -1.28 -11.37 6.26
CA PRO A 138 -2.15 -11.70 7.38
C PRO A 138 -1.67 -11.04 8.66
N VAL A 139 -2.59 -10.45 9.45
CA VAL A 139 -2.26 -9.75 10.71
C VAL A 139 -3.10 -10.21 11.89
N ALA A 140 -4.29 -10.74 11.65
CA ALA A 140 -5.17 -11.23 12.71
C ALA A 140 -6.02 -12.41 12.24
N VAL A 141 -6.60 -13.10 13.22
CA VAL A 141 -7.64 -14.11 13.02
C VAL A 141 -8.92 -13.62 13.67
N ILE A 142 -9.95 -13.42 12.87
CA ILE A 142 -11.29 -13.09 13.36
C ILE A 142 -12.00 -14.38 13.74
N ARG A 143 -12.58 -14.40 14.93
CA ARG A 143 -13.34 -15.50 15.48
C ARG A 143 -14.82 -15.17 15.54
N GLN A 144 -15.64 -16.00 14.88
CA GLN A 144 -17.08 -15.88 14.84
C GLN A 144 -17.70 -17.22 15.22
N GLY A 145 -18.01 -17.38 16.49
CA GLY A 145 -18.48 -18.68 17.02
C GLY A 145 -17.45 -19.79 16.77
N ALA A 146 -17.81 -20.80 15.98
CA ALA A 146 -16.93 -21.90 15.60
C ALA A 146 -16.03 -21.59 14.39
N ALA A 147 -16.39 -20.58 13.58
CA ALA A 147 -15.64 -20.21 12.40
C ALA A 147 -14.44 -19.30 12.75
N SER A 148 -13.41 -19.38 11.93
CA SER A 148 -12.22 -18.52 12.04
C SER A 148 -11.82 -18.06 10.66
N PHE A 149 -11.46 -16.79 10.54
CA PHE A 149 -11.08 -16.15 9.28
C PHE A 149 -9.78 -15.40 9.46
N VAL A 150 -8.83 -15.61 8.55
CA VAL A 150 -7.62 -14.80 8.50
C VAL A 150 -7.95 -13.49 7.80
N VAL A 151 -7.51 -12.39 8.39
CA VAL A 151 -7.67 -11.05 7.84
C VAL A 151 -6.32 -10.39 7.59
N SER A 152 -6.23 -9.68 6.48
CA SER A 152 -5.04 -8.94 6.09
C SER A 152 -4.94 -7.59 6.80
N ARG A 153 -3.76 -6.96 6.70
CA ARG A 153 -3.51 -5.60 7.21
C ARG A 153 -4.46 -4.54 6.63
N ARG A 154 -5.02 -4.79 5.45
CA ARG A 154 -5.96 -3.90 4.77
C ARG A 154 -7.42 -4.16 5.15
N GLY A 155 -7.67 -5.04 6.11
CA GLY A 155 -9.02 -5.43 6.50
C GLY A 155 -9.68 -6.42 5.54
N ARG A 156 -8.95 -7.03 4.59
CA ARG A 156 -9.52 -8.00 3.65
C ARG A 156 -9.55 -9.39 4.27
N VAL A 157 -10.70 -10.04 4.25
CA VAL A 157 -10.86 -11.44 4.66
C VAL A 157 -10.18 -12.33 3.62
N MET A 158 -9.11 -13.02 4.02
CA MET A 158 -8.28 -13.81 3.11
C MET A 158 -8.82 -15.23 2.92
N ALA A 159 -9.09 -15.91 4.01
CA ALA A 159 -9.56 -17.29 3.97
C ALA A 159 -10.26 -17.67 5.27
N ARG A 160 -11.16 -18.64 5.20
CA ARG A 160 -11.62 -19.39 6.36
C ARG A 160 -10.54 -20.41 6.73
N VAL A 161 -10.27 -20.56 8.02
CA VAL A 161 -9.21 -21.43 8.54
C VAL A 161 -9.68 -22.22 9.74
N ASP A 162 -8.92 -23.24 10.11
CA ASP A 162 -9.16 -24.01 11.31
C ASP A 162 -8.95 -23.17 12.58
N ARG A 163 -9.61 -23.59 13.66
CA ARG A 163 -9.58 -22.87 14.94
C ARG A 163 -8.16 -22.70 15.51
N THR A 164 -7.28 -23.62 15.25
CA THR A 164 -5.89 -23.63 15.74
C THR A 164 -4.90 -23.03 14.75
N ALA A 165 -5.33 -22.75 13.51
CA ALA A 165 -4.46 -22.18 12.49
C ALA A 165 -3.94 -20.79 12.90
N ARG A 166 -2.75 -20.48 12.42
CA ARG A 166 -2.08 -19.19 12.65
C ARG A 166 -2.02 -18.81 14.14
N PRO A 167 -1.42 -19.66 14.98
CA PRO A 167 -1.36 -19.43 16.42
C PRO A 167 -0.61 -18.14 16.80
N GLU A 168 0.25 -17.63 15.94
CA GLU A 168 1.05 -16.42 16.10
C GLU A 168 0.24 -15.13 15.98
N LEU A 169 -0.91 -15.16 15.28
CA LEU A 169 -1.71 -13.97 15.03
C LEU A 169 -2.64 -13.64 16.20
N ALA A 170 -2.89 -12.35 16.40
CA ALA A 170 -3.89 -11.86 17.34
C ALA A 170 -5.28 -12.36 16.97
N ARG A 171 -6.14 -12.59 17.98
CA ARG A 171 -7.51 -13.04 17.79
C ARG A 171 -8.52 -11.98 18.15
N ILE A 172 -9.38 -11.64 17.20
CA ILE A 172 -10.49 -10.68 17.37
C ILE A 172 -11.78 -11.47 17.40
N TRP A 173 -12.57 -11.33 18.47
CA TRP A 173 -13.86 -12.00 18.60
C TRP A 173 -14.98 -11.07 18.13
N VAL A 174 -15.87 -11.60 17.31
CA VAL A 174 -17.00 -10.85 16.76
C VAL A 174 -18.31 -11.60 16.97
N ALA A 175 -19.41 -10.86 16.95
CA ALA A 175 -20.76 -11.43 17.01
C ALA A 175 -21.06 -12.23 15.74
N LYS A 176 -22.00 -13.16 15.82
CA LYS A 176 -22.44 -13.99 14.68
C LYS A 176 -23.12 -13.17 13.57
N SER A 177 -23.62 -11.98 13.90
CA SER A 177 -24.28 -11.07 12.96
C SER A 177 -23.35 -10.39 11.97
N VAL A 178 -22.05 -10.36 12.23
CA VAL A 178 -21.05 -9.74 11.33
C VAL A 178 -20.91 -10.61 10.07
N GLN A 179 -20.96 -9.99 8.90
CA GLN A 179 -20.79 -10.69 7.62
C GLN A 179 -19.29 -10.82 7.29
N LEU A 180 -18.80 -12.07 7.23
CA LEU A 180 -17.41 -12.37 6.91
C LEU A 180 -17.32 -13.34 5.74
N GLU A 181 -16.87 -12.85 4.60
CA GLU A 181 -16.70 -13.64 3.38
C GLU A 181 -15.28 -13.46 2.81
N PRO A 182 -14.60 -14.53 2.40
CA PRO A 182 -13.31 -14.44 1.74
C PRO A 182 -13.37 -13.52 0.50
N GLY A 183 -12.42 -12.61 0.39
CA GLY A 183 -12.34 -11.62 -0.68
C GLY A 183 -12.98 -10.27 -0.35
N ARG A 184 -13.90 -10.20 0.62
CA ARG A 184 -14.52 -8.93 1.06
C ARG A 184 -13.70 -8.23 2.13
N PHE A 185 -13.93 -6.95 2.27
CA PHE A 185 -13.38 -6.15 3.36
C PHE A 185 -14.31 -6.20 4.57
N VAL A 186 -13.72 -6.15 5.75
CA VAL A 186 -14.47 -6.04 7.02
C VAL A 186 -15.09 -4.63 7.13
N ASP A 187 -16.08 -4.50 8.01
CA ASP A 187 -16.69 -3.20 8.34
C ASP A 187 -15.70 -2.25 9.04
N ALA A 188 -16.07 -0.97 9.17
CA ALA A 188 -15.18 0.08 9.67
C ALA A 188 -14.73 -0.15 11.14
N ASP A 189 -15.63 -0.67 11.99
CA ASP A 189 -15.33 -0.91 13.39
C ASP A 189 -14.30 -2.04 13.53
N LEU A 190 -14.52 -3.11 12.78
CA LEU A 190 -13.62 -4.25 12.77
C LEU A 190 -12.29 -3.94 12.09
N ASP A 191 -12.29 -3.09 11.04
CA ASP A 191 -11.06 -2.60 10.40
C ASP A 191 -10.20 -1.81 11.39
N THR A 192 -10.83 -1.01 12.27
CA THR A 192 -10.13 -0.31 13.34
C THR A 192 -9.42 -1.29 14.28
N ALA A 193 -10.10 -2.34 14.71
CA ALA A 193 -9.52 -3.39 15.55
C ALA A 193 -8.39 -4.15 14.84
N VAL A 194 -8.56 -4.45 13.55
CA VAL A 194 -7.53 -5.12 12.71
C VAL A 194 -6.28 -4.25 12.59
N ARG A 195 -6.44 -2.96 12.30
CA ARG A 195 -5.32 -2.01 12.20
C ARG A 195 -4.58 -1.84 13.52
N ALA A 196 -5.31 -1.87 14.62
CA ALA A 196 -4.73 -1.76 15.95
C ALA A 196 -3.80 -2.93 16.31
N VAL A 197 -4.13 -4.14 15.87
CA VAL A 197 -3.30 -5.33 16.15
C VAL A 197 -2.29 -5.62 15.02
N ALA A 198 -2.39 -4.96 13.88
CA ALA A 198 -1.51 -5.19 12.74
C ALA A 198 0.00 -5.07 13.06
N PRO A 199 0.45 -4.12 13.91
CA PRO A 199 1.86 -4.05 14.30
C PRO A 199 2.36 -5.31 15.02
N LEU A 200 1.49 -6.04 15.72
CA LEU A 200 1.87 -7.27 16.45
C LEU A 200 2.29 -8.42 15.53
N ALA A 201 1.81 -8.46 14.30
CA ALA A 201 2.12 -9.53 13.36
C ALA A 201 3.59 -9.57 12.93
N GLY A 202 4.34 -8.48 13.14
CA GLY A 202 5.78 -8.38 12.81
C GLY A 202 6.70 -8.33 14.04
N ILE A 203 6.17 -8.43 15.25
CA ILE A 203 6.90 -8.26 16.49
C ILE A 203 6.81 -9.54 17.34
N HIS A 204 7.91 -9.94 17.96
CA HIS A 204 7.90 -10.99 18.97
C HIS A 204 7.38 -10.42 20.30
N PHE A 205 6.06 -10.24 20.37
CA PHE A 205 5.40 -9.74 21.56
C PHE A 205 5.48 -10.80 22.68
N PRO A 206 5.80 -10.44 23.95
CA PRO A 206 6.09 -11.40 25.02
C PRO A 206 4.95 -12.35 25.34
N SER A 207 3.72 -11.96 25.03
CA SER A 207 2.53 -12.78 25.25
C SER A 207 1.55 -12.63 24.08
N ARG A 208 0.87 -13.73 23.75
CA ARG A 208 -0.10 -13.75 22.65
C ARG A 208 -1.37 -12.98 23.04
N VAL A 209 -1.87 -12.16 22.10
CA VAL A 209 -3.18 -11.52 22.22
C VAL A 209 -4.27 -12.54 21.91
N VAL A 210 -5.15 -12.80 22.89
CA VAL A 210 -6.26 -13.76 22.77
C VAL A 210 -7.60 -13.10 22.52
N SER A 211 -7.78 -11.83 22.89
CA SER A 211 -8.97 -11.04 22.52
C SER A 211 -8.65 -9.55 22.41
N VAL A 212 -9.46 -8.85 21.62
CA VAL A 212 -9.41 -7.41 21.40
C VAL A 212 -10.80 -6.86 21.67
N LYS A 213 -10.90 -5.84 22.52
CA LYS A 213 -12.12 -5.07 22.79
C LYS A 213 -11.92 -3.65 22.31
N THR A 214 -12.95 -3.05 21.72
CA THR A 214 -12.94 -1.68 21.18
C THR A 214 -14.06 -0.80 21.73
N THR A 215 -14.88 -1.31 22.65
CA THR A 215 -16.08 -0.62 23.14
C THR A 215 -15.74 0.66 23.93
N ASP A 216 -14.77 0.58 24.86
CA ASP A 216 -14.38 1.68 25.73
C ASP A 216 -12.91 2.07 25.50
N GLY A 217 -12.52 2.11 24.25
CA GLY A 217 -11.12 2.20 23.85
C GLY A 217 -10.54 0.84 23.50
N LEU A 218 -9.31 0.86 22.99
CA LEU A 218 -8.62 -0.33 22.56
C LEU A 218 -7.99 -1.06 23.74
N THR A 219 -8.51 -2.24 24.07
CA THR A 219 -8.00 -3.13 25.11
C THR A 219 -7.64 -4.49 24.51
N LEU A 220 -6.43 -4.96 24.80
CA LEU A 220 -5.93 -6.28 24.40
C LEU A 220 -5.85 -7.20 25.62
N ARG A 221 -6.47 -8.37 25.53
CA ARG A 221 -6.29 -9.40 26.56
C ARG A 221 -5.21 -10.38 26.12
N LEU A 222 -4.19 -10.52 26.95
CA LEU A 222 -3.09 -11.43 26.70
C LEU A 222 -3.37 -12.83 27.22
N ARG A 223 -2.65 -13.82 26.68
CA ARG A 223 -2.78 -15.21 27.14
C ARG A 223 -2.39 -15.41 28.62
N SER A 224 -1.53 -14.55 29.15
CA SER A 224 -1.18 -14.51 30.57
C SER A 224 -2.36 -14.12 31.48
N GLY A 225 -3.46 -13.65 30.93
CA GLY A 225 -4.60 -13.09 31.65
C GLY A 225 -4.50 -11.58 31.88
N LEU A 226 -3.36 -10.96 31.55
CA LEU A 226 -3.14 -9.52 31.68
C LEU A 226 -3.95 -8.76 30.64
N GLU A 227 -4.58 -7.67 31.04
CA GLU A 227 -5.26 -6.72 30.17
C GLU A 227 -4.34 -5.53 29.85
N LEU A 228 -4.13 -5.28 28.56
CA LEU A 228 -3.33 -4.20 28.06
C LEU A 228 -4.26 -3.11 27.51
N LEU A 229 -4.31 -1.96 28.19
CA LEU A 229 -5.12 -0.82 27.80
C LEU A 229 -4.31 0.09 26.91
N LEU A 230 -4.78 0.31 25.71
CA LEU A 230 -4.16 1.19 24.70
C LEU A 230 -4.93 2.51 24.55
N GLY A 231 -6.16 2.58 25.11
CA GLY A 231 -7.04 3.74 24.97
C GLY A 231 -7.46 3.99 23.52
N ASP A 232 -7.13 5.15 23.00
CA ASP A 232 -7.43 5.47 21.60
C ASP A 232 -6.51 4.74 20.60
N THR A 233 -6.88 4.78 19.31
CA THR A 233 -6.13 4.12 18.24
C THR A 233 -4.95 4.96 17.71
N ARG A 234 -4.66 6.12 18.31
CA ARG A 234 -3.54 6.96 17.90
C ARG A 234 -2.22 6.39 18.44
N GLY A 235 -1.21 6.35 17.59
CA GLY A 235 0.12 5.92 18.00
C GLY A 235 0.21 4.48 18.53
N VAL A 236 -0.69 3.58 18.12
CA VAL A 236 -0.75 2.18 18.63
C VAL A 236 0.60 1.48 18.53
N ALA A 237 1.37 1.72 17.47
CA ALA A 237 2.70 1.12 17.32
C ALA A 237 3.65 1.52 18.46
N LEU A 238 3.62 2.80 18.86
CA LEU A 238 4.40 3.30 19.99
C LEU A 238 3.92 2.70 21.31
N LYS A 239 2.61 2.71 21.55
CA LYS A 239 2.00 2.10 22.75
C LYS A 239 2.36 0.63 22.89
N LEU A 240 2.33 -0.13 21.79
CA LEU A 240 2.73 -1.53 21.76
C LEU A 240 4.24 -1.72 21.99
N ALA A 241 5.09 -0.82 21.48
CA ALA A 241 6.54 -0.86 21.74
C ALA A 241 6.85 -0.60 23.22
N VAL A 242 6.14 0.36 23.83
CA VAL A 242 6.26 0.62 25.29
C VAL A 242 5.76 -0.60 26.08
N ALA A 243 4.59 -1.15 25.71
CA ALA A 243 4.05 -2.34 26.34
C ALA A 243 5.01 -3.54 26.26
N ASP A 244 5.62 -3.79 25.08
CA ASP A 244 6.61 -4.86 24.90
C ASP A 244 7.77 -4.72 25.88
N ARG A 245 8.29 -3.51 26.04
CA ARG A 245 9.41 -3.23 26.94
C ARG A 245 9.04 -3.39 28.41
N VAL A 246 7.86 -2.88 28.80
CA VAL A 246 7.37 -2.96 30.18
C VAL A 246 7.03 -4.39 30.55
N LEU A 247 6.37 -5.15 29.68
CA LEU A 247 6.00 -6.55 29.93
C LEU A 247 7.19 -7.47 30.21
N ARG A 248 8.38 -7.16 29.70
CA ARG A 248 9.61 -7.94 29.95
C ARG A 248 10.13 -7.79 31.35
N VAL A 249 9.83 -6.67 32.04
CA VAL A 249 10.28 -6.36 33.38
C VAL A 249 9.15 -6.32 34.40
N LEU A 250 7.92 -6.56 33.97
CA LEU A 250 6.75 -6.49 34.81
C LEU A 250 6.74 -7.65 35.82
N PRO A 251 6.55 -7.38 37.14
CA PRO A 251 6.41 -8.44 38.12
C PRO A 251 5.24 -9.37 37.83
N SER A 252 5.36 -10.62 38.27
CA SER A 252 4.26 -11.57 38.20
C SER A 252 3.11 -11.15 39.12
N GLY A 253 1.86 -11.40 38.70
CA GLY A 253 0.66 -11.06 39.45
C GLY A 253 -0.04 -9.78 39.05
N MET A 254 0.51 -9.01 38.11
CA MET A 254 -0.17 -7.85 37.54
C MET A 254 -1.35 -8.30 36.67
N ARG A 255 -2.47 -7.61 36.81
CA ARG A 255 -3.73 -7.89 36.07
C ARG A 255 -3.90 -6.98 34.87
N TYR A 256 -3.43 -5.75 34.95
CA TYR A 256 -3.49 -4.82 33.83
C TYR A 256 -2.20 -4.03 33.65
N LEU A 257 -2.01 -3.54 32.43
CA LEU A 257 -1.00 -2.58 32.06
C LEU A 257 -1.67 -1.52 31.17
N ASP A 258 -1.72 -0.30 31.66
CA ASP A 258 -2.22 0.85 30.92
C ASP A 258 -1.05 1.58 30.24
N VAL A 259 -1.08 1.64 28.92
CA VAL A 259 -0.16 2.38 28.05
C VAL A 259 -0.90 3.37 27.17
N SER A 260 -2.11 3.77 27.55
CA SER A 260 -2.89 4.80 26.84
C SER A 260 -2.09 6.10 26.69
N VAL A 261 -1.28 6.40 27.73
CA VAL A 261 -0.28 7.47 27.72
C VAL A 261 1.11 6.82 27.71
N PRO A 262 1.81 6.74 26.56
CA PRO A 262 3.07 6.00 26.42
C PRO A 262 4.18 6.45 27.38
N ASP A 263 4.20 7.73 27.74
CA ASP A 263 5.22 8.31 28.61
C ASP A 263 5.01 7.99 30.10
N ARG A 264 3.83 7.48 30.46
CA ARG A 264 3.44 7.15 31.85
C ARG A 264 2.69 5.83 31.92
N PRO A 265 3.35 4.71 31.66
CA PRO A 265 2.71 3.40 31.77
C PRO A 265 2.37 3.08 33.23
N VAL A 266 1.16 2.55 33.48
CA VAL A 266 0.68 2.18 34.81
C VAL A 266 0.33 0.71 34.82
N ALA A 267 0.77 -0.03 35.83
CA ALA A 267 0.40 -1.43 36.02
C ALA A 267 -0.22 -1.67 37.38
N GLY A 268 -1.17 -2.58 37.48
CA GLY A 268 -1.85 -2.91 38.72
C GLY A 268 -2.22 -4.39 38.85
N ALA A 269 -2.34 -4.82 40.10
CA ALA A 269 -2.69 -6.21 40.44
C ALA A 269 -4.20 -6.42 40.60
N GLN A 270 -4.99 -5.36 40.76
CA GLN A 270 -6.46 -5.44 40.86
C GLN A 270 -7.09 -5.24 39.47
N SER A 271 -8.23 -5.87 39.22
CA SER A 271 -8.97 -5.60 37.98
C SER A 271 -9.58 -4.20 38.05
N LEU A 272 -9.67 -3.51 36.91
CA LEU A 272 -10.29 -2.19 36.83
C LEU A 272 -11.76 -2.18 37.24
N ASP A 273 -12.49 -3.27 36.94
CA ASP A 273 -13.89 -3.46 37.36
C ASP A 273 -14.04 -3.43 38.88
N SER A 274 -13.03 -3.90 39.65
CA SER A 274 -13.04 -3.88 41.09
C SER A 274 -12.79 -2.49 41.71
N GLN A 275 -12.13 -1.61 40.97
CA GLN A 275 -11.89 -0.22 41.46
C GLN A 275 -13.14 0.64 41.32
N VAL A 276 -13.95 0.42 40.28
CA VAL A 276 -15.21 1.14 40.08
C VAL A 276 -16.24 0.76 41.16
N GLU A 277 -16.30 -0.51 41.58
CA GLU A 277 -17.21 -0.96 42.65
C GLU A 277 -16.87 -0.37 44.04
N VAL A 278 -15.58 -0.17 44.35
CA VAL A 278 -15.16 0.41 45.64
C VAL A 278 -15.50 1.90 45.71
N GLU A 279 -15.36 2.66 44.63
CA GLU A 279 -15.73 4.08 44.63
C GLU A 279 -17.25 4.31 44.75
N THR A 280 -18.07 3.40 44.16
CA THR A 280 -19.54 3.50 44.22
C THR A 280 -20.08 3.17 45.62
N SER A 281 -19.42 2.27 46.38
CA SER A 281 -19.86 1.87 47.73
C SER A 281 -19.48 2.92 48.82
N THR A 282 -18.51 3.78 48.58
CA THR A 282 -18.14 4.81 49.56
C THR A 282 -18.99 6.08 49.45
N SER A 283 -19.78 6.25 48.40
CA SER A 283 -20.63 7.43 48.17
C SER A 283 -22.07 7.32 48.76
N THR A 284 -22.44 6.19 49.33
CA THR A 284 -23.81 5.97 49.86
C THR A 284 -23.91 6.01 51.40
N GLY A 285 -22.84 6.47 52.07
CA GLY A 285 -22.81 6.51 53.52
C GLY A 285 -22.44 7.90 54.05
N ALA A 286 -23.30 8.94 53.82
CA ALA A 286 -23.32 10.18 54.59
C ALA A 286 -24.75 10.77 54.61
#